data_6328958171c337c3d610575483048a86
#
_entry.id   6328958171c337c3d610575483048a86
#
_cell.length_a   1.000
_cell.length_b   1.000
_cell.length_c   1.000
_cell.angle_alpha   90.00
_cell.angle_beta   90.00
_cell.angle_gamma   90.00
#
_symmetry.space_group_name_H-M   'P 1'
#
loop_
_entity.id
_entity.type
_entity.pdbx_description
1 polymer ?
#
loop_
_entity_poly.entity_id
_entity_poly.type
_entity_poly.pdbx_seq_one_letter_code
_entity_poly.pdbx_strand_id
1 'polypeptide(L)'
;MKSTAVNETPRRWPRAFAAAVLCGLALTINGCAASLLYPRLDSVVAYYIGDLVTLDVAQEQQLERTLAANLDWHRESELKKYADFLRGLAGSVEGRVDRETWLQASRQTEEYWRDIFAQAAPGYIAVAATLTDQQVSELMRNLEENDEETWSEFAERTPDERRARRDKSITKTLQRFTGPLTPAQRAMVAQYSARARPFMAEWRENRRIW
;
A
#
# COMPACT_ATOMS: atom_id res chain seq x y z
N MET A 1 20.38 58.27 25.09
CA MET A 1 20.16 57.19 24.08
C MET A 1 18.93 56.42 24.50
N LYS A 2 17.79 56.68 23.84
CA LYS A 2 16.53 55.95 24.11
C LYS A 2 16.38 54.80 23.10
N SER A 3 16.42 53.57 23.60
CA SER A 3 16.15 52.37 22.81
C SER A 3 14.65 52.17 22.68
N THR A 4 14.11 52.29 21.47
CA THR A 4 12.73 51.97 21.13
C THR A 4 12.63 50.50 20.84
N ALA A 5 12.10 49.72 21.77
CA ALA A 5 11.72 48.32 21.55
C ALA A 5 10.49 48.27 20.66
N VAL A 6 10.64 47.71 19.46
CA VAL A 6 9.54 47.42 18.55
C VAL A 6 8.80 46.18 19.10
N ASN A 7 7.60 46.40 19.56
CA ASN A 7 6.73 45.34 20.09
C ASN A 7 5.99 44.67 18.93
N GLU A 8 6.56 43.59 18.38
CA GLU A 8 5.89 42.78 17.37
C GLU A 8 4.84 41.87 18.03
N THR A 9 3.58 42.30 17.96
CA THR A 9 2.44 41.43 18.34
C THR A 9 2.30 40.30 17.33
N PRO A 10 2.29 39.01 17.76
CA PRO A 10 2.09 37.88 16.83
C PRO A 10 0.70 37.98 16.23
N ARG A 11 0.66 38.09 14.89
CA ARG A 11 -0.57 38.14 14.09
C ARG A 11 -1.35 36.83 14.28
N ARG A 12 -2.32 36.84 15.17
CA ARG A 12 -3.22 35.71 15.41
C ARG A 12 -4.12 35.53 14.19
N TRP A 13 -3.80 34.58 13.36
CA TRP A 13 -4.68 34.15 12.27
C TRP A 13 -6.01 33.67 12.86
N PRO A 14 -7.15 34.12 12.33
CA PRO A 14 -8.45 33.70 12.86
C PRO A 14 -8.57 32.17 12.78
N ARG A 15 -8.97 31.55 13.89
CA ARG A 15 -9.13 30.08 13.99
C ARG A 15 -9.98 29.49 12.85
N ALA A 16 -10.91 30.27 12.30
CA ALA A 16 -11.69 29.92 11.12
C ALA A 16 -10.85 29.74 9.86
N PHE A 17 -9.78 30.53 9.66
CA PHE A 17 -8.90 30.41 8.50
C PHE A 17 -8.01 29.16 8.62
N ALA A 18 -7.48 28.88 9.80
CA ALA A 18 -6.73 27.64 10.05
C ALA A 18 -7.61 26.39 9.90
N ALA A 19 -8.87 26.46 10.35
CA ALA A 19 -9.83 25.36 10.15
C ALA A 19 -10.21 25.19 8.68
N ALA A 20 -10.41 26.27 7.92
CA ALA A 20 -10.70 26.20 6.48
C ALA A 20 -9.51 25.65 5.67
N VAL A 21 -8.28 26.03 6.01
CA VAL A 21 -7.06 25.46 5.40
C VAL A 21 -6.89 23.98 5.74
N LEU A 22 -7.12 23.58 7.00
CA LEU A 22 -7.09 22.17 7.42
C LEU A 22 -8.21 21.35 6.77
N CYS A 23 -9.44 21.88 6.64
CA CYS A 23 -10.51 21.22 5.90
C CYS A 23 -10.21 21.14 4.40
N GLY A 24 -9.66 22.18 3.80
CA GLY A 24 -9.21 22.19 2.40
C GLY A 24 -8.11 21.15 2.16
N LEU A 25 -7.11 21.06 3.05
CA LEU A 25 -6.05 20.06 3.01
C LEU A 25 -6.61 18.64 3.20
N ALA A 26 -7.56 18.44 4.11
CA ALA A 26 -8.19 17.13 4.35
C ALA A 26 -9.03 16.65 3.16
N LEU A 27 -9.68 17.56 2.43
CA LEU A 27 -10.47 17.22 1.24
C LEU A 27 -9.59 16.89 0.01
N THR A 28 -8.38 17.44 -0.08
CA THR A 28 -7.44 17.18 -1.18
C THR A 28 -6.61 15.90 -0.99
N ILE A 29 -6.50 15.37 0.24
CA ILE A 29 -5.60 14.25 0.57
C ILE A 29 -6.07 12.92 -0.03
N ASN A 30 -7.37 12.73 -0.33
CA ASN A 30 -7.90 11.43 -0.80
C ASN A 30 -7.65 11.11 -2.29
N GLY A 31 -7.41 12.12 -3.14
CA GLY A 31 -7.05 11.92 -4.56
C GLY A 31 -5.63 12.40 -4.89
N CYS A 32 -5.15 13.45 -4.21
CA CYS A 32 -3.84 14.04 -4.46
C CYS A 32 -2.66 13.21 -3.92
N ALA A 33 -2.85 12.39 -2.88
CA ALA A 33 -1.77 11.57 -2.35
C ALA A 33 -1.27 10.53 -3.37
N ALA A 34 -2.18 9.91 -4.11
CA ALA A 34 -1.82 8.95 -5.14
C ALA A 34 -1.08 9.62 -6.31
N SER A 35 -1.52 10.79 -6.75
CA SER A 35 -0.87 11.54 -7.85
C SER A 35 0.49 12.12 -7.47
N LEU A 36 0.72 12.40 -6.18
CA LEU A 36 2.02 12.86 -5.66
C LEU A 36 2.99 11.70 -5.38
N LEU A 37 2.48 10.54 -4.97
CA LEU A 37 3.30 9.38 -4.64
C LEU A 37 3.67 8.57 -5.88
N TYR A 38 2.75 8.45 -6.85
CA TYR A 38 2.95 7.63 -8.04
C TYR A 38 4.21 8.00 -8.84
N PRO A 39 4.54 9.30 -9.08
CA PRO A 39 5.78 9.69 -9.77
C PRO A 39 7.07 9.40 -8.99
N ARG A 40 6.97 8.99 -7.73
CA ARG A 40 8.10 8.68 -6.83
C ARG A 40 8.13 7.23 -6.38
N LEU A 41 7.30 6.38 -6.99
CA LEU A 41 7.27 4.95 -6.65
C LEU A 41 8.60 4.26 -6.96
N ASP A 42 9.31 4.68 -7.99
CA ASP A 42 10.67 4.23 -8.28
C ASP A 42 11.62 4.44 -7.10
N SER A 43 11.67 5.65 -6.57
CA SER A 43 12.50 5.99 -5.42
C SER A 43 12.08 5.25 -4.15
N VAL A 44 10.77 5.05 -3.94
CA VAL A 44 10.26 4.30 -2.79
C VAL A 44 10.64 2.82 -2.90
N VAL A 45 10.50 2.21 -4.07
CA VAL A 45 10.87 0.80 -4.28
C VAL A 45 12.39 0.62 -4.20
N ALA A 46 13.18 1.53 -4.79
CA ALA A 46 14.64 1.51 -4.69
C ALA A 46 15.10 1.61 -3.23
N TYR A 47 14.48 2.47 -2.43
CA TYR A 47 14.74 2.58 -1.00
C TYR A 47 14.48 1.26 -0.26
N TYR A 48 13.32 0.62 -0.50
CA TYR A 48 12.99 -0.67 0.11
C TYR A 48 13.96 -1.79 -0.28
N ILE A 49 14.43 -1.81 -1.53
CA ILE A 49 15.42 -2.78 -1.98
C ILE A 49 16.77 -2.50 -1.31
N GLY A 50 17.15 -1.21 -1.18
CA GLY A 50 18.38 -0.79 -0.49
C GLY A 50 18.40 -1.18 1.00
N ASP A 51 17.24 -1.23 1.67
CA ASP A 51 17.11 -1.75 3.04
C ASP A 51 17.35 -3.27 3.13
N LEU A 52 17.14 -4.00 2.02
CA LEU A 52 17.28 -5.45 1.98
C LEU A 52 18.67 -5.91 1.54
N VAL A 53 19.31 -5.18 0.62
CA VAL A 53 20.61 -5.54 0.05
C VAL A 53 21.38 -4.31 -0.40
N THR A 54 22.66 -4.26 -0.07
CA THR A 54 23.58 -3.20 -0.52
C THR A 54 24.01 -3.46 -1.96
N LEU A 55 23.45 -2.70 -2.91
CA LEU A 55 23.77 -2.80 -4.33
C LEU A 55 25.02 -1.98 -4.66
N ASP A 56 25.76 -2.39 -5.69
CA ASP A 56 26.78 -1.54 -6.31
C ASP A 56 26.16 -0.55 -7.31
N VAL A 57 26.94 0.43 -7.76
CA VAL A 57 26.48 1.50 -8.65
C VAL A 57 25.87 0.97 -9.96
N ALA A 58 26.41 -0.11 -10.52
CA ALA A 58 25.91 -0.69 -11.78
C ALA A 58 24.56 -1.40 -11.55
N GLN A 59 24.42 -2.09 -10.42
CA GLN A 59 23.20 -2.76 -10.01
C GLN A 59 22.09 -1.74 -9.67
N GLU A 60 22.43 -0.66 -8.94
CA GLU A 60 21.50 0.44 -8.68
C GLU A 60 20.97 1.06 -9.98
N GLN A 61 21.86 1.40 -10.91
CA GLN A 61 21.46 1.94 -12.21
C GLN A 61 20.61 0.96 -13.03
N GLN A 62 20.88 -0.34 -12.95
CA GLN A 62 20.07 -1.35 -13.61
C GLN A 62 18.68 -1.44 -12.98
N LEU A 63 18.60 -1.43 -11.65
CA LEU A 63 17.34 -1.41 -10.90
C LEU A 63 16.52 -0.17 -11.25
N GLU A 64 17.10 1.02 -11.22
CA GLU A 64 16.43 2.27 -11.58
C GLU A 64 15.86 2.25 -12.99
N ARG A 65 16.63 1.77 -13.98
CA ARG A 65 16.11 1.61 -15.36
C ARG A 65 14.96 0.62 -15.44
N THR A 66 15.04 -0.48 -14.69
CA THR A 66 13.97 -1.50 -14.61
C THR A 66 12.71 -0.93 -14.00
N LEU A 67 12.84 -0.19 -12.91
CA LEU A 67 11.72 0.48 -12.24
C LEU A 67 11.06 1.51 -13.15
N ALA A 68 11.85 2.38 -13.78
CA ALA A 68 11.35 3.41 -14.69
C ALA A 68 10.57 2.78 -15.86
N ALA A 69 11.14 1.76 -16.51
CA ALA A 69 10.49 1.08 -17.63
C ALA A 69 9.18 0.40 -17.23
N ASN A 70 9.13 -0.23 -16.05
CA ASN A 70 7.90 -0.85 -15.52
C ASN A 70 6.84 0.19 -15.17
N LEU A 71 7.22 1.33 -14.59
CA LEU A 71 6.28 2.41 -14.26
C LEU A 71 5.74 3.10 -15.51
N ASP A 72 6.56 3.28 -16.52
CA ASP A 72 6.13 3.82 -17.81
C ASP A 72 5.13 2.88 -18.50
N TRP A 73 5.46 1.60 -18.60
CA TRP A 73 4.52 0.58 -19.09
C TRP A 73 3.21 0.56 -18.30
N HIS A 74 3.28 0.56 -16.97
CA HIS A 74 2.10 0.56 -16.12
C HIS A 74 1.22 1.79 -16.35
N ARG A 75 1.84 2.96 -16.52
CA ARG A 75 1.13 4.22 -16.78
C ARG A 75 0.43 4.20 -18.12
N GLU A 76 1.12 3.74 -19.16
CA GLU A 76 0.64 3.77 -20.53
C GLU A 76 -0.39 2.66 -20.83
N SER A 77 -0.16 1.46 -20.29
CA SER A 77 -0.94 0.27 -20.62
C SER A 77 -2.02 -0.03 -19.60
N GLU A 78 -1.71 0.06 -18.29
CA GLU A 78 -2.56 -0.52 -17.25
C GLU A 78 -3.54 0.48 -16.62
N LEU A 79 -3.11 1.72 -16.35
CA LEU A 79 -3.97 2.69 -15.67
C LEU A 79 -5.27 2.96 -16.42
N LYS A 80 -5.25 2.92 -17.75
CA LYS A 80 -6.46 3.07 -18.57
C LYS A 80 -7.40 1.89 -18.39
N LYS A 81 -6.88 0.65 -18.41
CA LYS A 81 -7.68 -0.57 -18.17
C LYS A 81 -8.33 -0.53 -16.79
N TYR A 82 -7.59 -0.10 -15.76
CA TYR A 82 -8.15 0.03 -14.40
C TYR A 82 -9.23 1.09 -14.32
N ALA A 83 -9.05 2.23 -14.98
CA ALA A 83 -10.07 3.28 -15.03
C ALA A 83 -11.35 2.81 -15.74
N ASP A 84 -11.23 2.10 -16.86
CA ASP A 84 -12.36 1.56 -17.60
C ASP A 84 -13.09 0.47 -16.78
N PHE A 85 -12.33 -0.43 -16.14
CA PHE A 85 -12.88 -1.44 -15.24
C PHE A 85 -13.63 -0.82 -14.06
N LEU A 86 -13.06 0.17 -13.40
CA LEU A 86 -13.70 0.83 -12.25
C LEU A 86 -14.96 1.58 -12.66
N ARG A 87 -15.00 2.22 -13.84
CA ARG A 87 -16.22 2.85 -14.37
C ARG A 87 -17.29 1.82 -14.67
N GLY A 88 -16.93 0.69 -15.29
CA GLY A 88 -17.85 -0.42 -15.54
C GLY A 88 -18.41 -0.99 -14.25
N LEU A 89 -17.54 -1.21 -13.25
CA LEU A 89 -17.95 -1.68 -11.94
C LEU A 89 -18.87 -0.68 -11.24
N ALA A 90 -18.57 0.61 -11.26
CA ALA A 90 -19.41 1.66 -10.68
C ALA A 90 -20.81 1.65 -11.29
N GLY A 91 -20.94 1.49 -12.61
CA GLY A 91 -22.23 1.36 -13.29
C GLY A 91 -23.02 0.10 -12.89
N SER A 92 -22.34 -1.01 -12.60
CA SER A 92 -23.00 -2.25 -12.19
C SER A 92 -23.40 -2.27 -10.72
N VAL A 93 -22.87 -1.38 -9.87
CA VAL A 93 -23.21 -1.31 -8.45
C VAL A 93 -24.24 -0.24 -8.08
N GLU A 94 -24.95 0.36 -9.06
CA GLU A 94 -26.09 1.25 -8.81
C GLU A 94 -27.29 0.55 -8.15
N GLY A 95 -27.02 -0.38 -7.27
CA GLY A 95 -27.98 -1.18 -6.56
C GLY A 95 -27.29 -2.11 -5.59
N ARG A 96 -27.64 -3.39 -5.66
CA ARG A 96 -27.05 -4.42 -4.84
C ARG A 96 -25.97 -5.16 -5.62
N VAL A 97 -24.73 -5.15 -5.11
CA VAL A 97 -23.66 -6.01 -5.64
C VAL A 97 -24.03 -7.47 -5.36
N ASP A 98 -24.24 -8.24 -6.41
CA ASP A 98 -24.45 -9.67 -6.27
C ASP A 98 -23.12 -10.44 -6.24
N ARG A 99 -23.22 -11.72 -5.97
CA ARG A 99 -22.05 -12.60 -5.87
C ARG A 99 -21.30 -12.71 -7.20
N GLU A 100 -21.99 -12.71 -8.32
CA GLU A 100 -21.38 -12.86 -9.64
C GLU A 100 -20.55 -11.63 -9.99
N THR A 101 -21.10 -10.43 -9.82
CA THR A 101 -20.38 -9.16 -9.99
C THR A 101 -19.10 -9.15 -9.14
N TRP A 102 -19.18 -9.60 -7.87
CA TRP A 102 -18.01 -9.70 -7.00
C TRP A 102 -16.96 -10.67 -7.53
N LEU A 103 -17.36 -11.87 -7.96
CA LEU A 103 -16.44 -12.87 -8.48
C LEU A 103 -15.77 -12.41 -9.79
N GLN A 104 -16.49 -11.73 -10.66
CA GLN A 104 -15.93 -11.15 -11.88
C GLN A 104 -14.91 -10.07 -11.56
N ALA A 105 -15.21 -9.16 -10.61
CA ALA A 105 -14.28 -8.15 -10.16
C ALA A 105 -13.01 -8.74 -9.53
N SER A 106 -13.15 -9.82 -8.75
CA SER A 106 -12.01 -10.52 -8.17
C SER A 106 -11.13 -11.17 -9.24
N ARG A 107 -11.72 -11.89 -10.20
CA ARG A 107 -10.97 -12.49 -11.32
C ARG A 107 -10.22 -11.45 -12.14
N GLN A 108 -10.88 -10.33 -12.46
CA GLN A 108 -10.24 -9.24 -13.20
C GLN A 108 -9.08 -8.62 -12.44
N THR A 109 -9.21 -8.47 -11.13
CA THR A 109 -8.12 -7.98 -10.27
C THR A 109 -6.95 -8.97 -10.25
N GLU A 110 -7.20 -10.28 -10.19
CA GLU A 110 -6.17 -11.32 -10.27
C GLU A 110 -5.43 -11.30 -11.62
N GLU A 111 -6.14 -11.03 -12.73
CA GLU A 111 -5.54 -10.88 -14.05
C GLU A 111 -4.61 -9.67 -14.10
N TYR A 112 -5.02 -8.52 -13.57
CA TYR A 112 -4.16 -7.34 -13.49
C TYR A 112 -2.89 -7.59 -12.68
N TRP A 113 -2.98 -8.29 -11.56
CA TRP A 113 -1.80 -8.67 -10.79
C TRP A 113 -0.89 -9.61 -11.57
N ARG A 114 -1.44 -10.56 -12.30
CA ARG A 114 -0.67 -11.47 -13.14
C ARG A 114 0.09 -10.72 -14.23
N ASP A 115 -0.56 -9.79 -14.89
CA ASP A 115 0.04 -8.96 -15.94
C ASP A 115 1.19 -8.11 -15.38
N ILE A 116 1.00 -7.48 -14.21
CA ILE A 116 2.06 -6.71 -13.52
C ILE A 116 3.25 -7.62 -13.22
N PHE A 117 3.04 -8.79 -12.63
CA PHE A 117 4.13 -9.71 -12.30
C PHE A 117 4.82 -10.26 -13.55
N ALA A 118 4.07 -10.61 -14.59
CA ALA A 118 4.64 -11.11 -15.85
C ALA A 118 5.54 -10.04 -16.52
N GLN A 119 5.12 -8.79 -16.49
CA GLN A 119 5.89 -7.66 -17.04
C GLN A 119 7.12 -7.34 -16.18
N ALA A 120 6.98 -7.34 -14.88
CA ALA A 120 8.03 -6.91 -13.96
C ALA A 120 9.13 -7.96 -13.75
N ALA A 121 8.75 -9.25 -13.68
CA ALA A 121 9.65 -10.33 -13.29
C ALA A 121 10.95 -10.41 -14.12
N PRO A 122 10.96 -10.32 -15.46
CA PRO A 122 12.19 -10.45 -16.23
C PRO A 122 13.26 -9.41 -15.83
N GLY A 123 12.86 -8.16 -15.64
CA GLY A 123 13.77 -7.09 -15.25
C GLY A 123 14.35 -7.27 -13.85
N TYR A 124 13.52 -7.64 -12.88
CA TYR A 124 13.99 -7.90 -11.50
C TYR A 124 14.84 -9.17 -11.40
N ILE A 125 14.51 -10.22 -12.17
CA ILE A 125 15.36 -11.41 -12.26
C ILE A 125 16.73 -11.06 -12.84
N ALA A 126 16.78 -10.20 -13.85
CA ALA A 126 18.05 -9.74 -14.45
C ALA A 126 18.90 -8.95 -13.43
N VAL A 127 18.29 -8.13 -12.57
CA VAL A 127 19.01 -7.46 -11.46
C VAL A 127 19.49 -8.50 -10.44
N ALA A 128 18.61 -9.39 -10.00
CA ALA A 128 18.93 -10.41 -9.01
C ALA A 128 20.07 -11.35 -9.47
N ALA A 129 20.14 -11.65 -10.76
CA ALA A 129 21.21 -12.47 -11.34
C ALA A 129 22.61 -11.82 -11.31
N THR A 130 22.70 -10.53 -10.99
CA THR A 130 23.98 -9.81 -10.83
C THR A 130 24.49 -9.79 -9.40
N LEU A 131 23.67 -10.25 -8.44
CA LEU A 131 24.04 -10.26 -7.02
C LEU A 131 25.19 -11.23 -6.77
N THR A 132 26.15 -10.79 -5.97
CA THR A 132 27.21 -11.64 -5.45
C THR A 132 26.68 -12.56 -4.34
N ASP A 133 27.41 -13.64 -4.02
CA ASP A 133 27.05 -14.53 -2.91
C ASP A 133 26.92 -13.79 -1.58
N GLN A 134 27.75 -12.75 -1.37
CA GLN A 134 27.67 -11.91 -0.18
C GLN A 134 26.36 -11.10 -0.14
N GLN A 135 25.96 -10.50 -1.27
CA GLN A 135 24.70 -9.76 -1.38
C GLN A 135 23.50 -10.68 -1.25
N VAL A 136 23.55 -11.88 -1.81
CA VAL A 136 22.50 -12.89 -1.62
C VAL A 136 22.38 -13.24 -0.13
N SER A 137 23.50 -13.46 0.57
CA SER A 137 23.51 -13.76 2.01
C SER A 137 22.95 -12.59 2.84
N GLU A 138 23.27 -11.35 2.47
CA GLU A 138 22.74 -10.14 3.09
C GLU A 138 21.22 -10.04 2.89
N LEU A 139 20.74 -10.20 1.65
CA LEU A 139 19.33 -10.18 1.29
C LEU A 139 18.54 -11.22 2.10
N MET A 140 19.02 -12.47 2.13
CA MET A 140 18.35 -13.55 2.85
C MET A 140 18.26 -13.30 4.34
N ARG A 141 19.35 -12.80 4.96
CA ARG A 141 19.35 -12.42 6.38
C ARG A 141 18.33 -11.32 6.67
N ASN A 142 18.34 -10.24 5.89
CA ASN A 142 17.44 -9.11 6.10
C ASN A 142 15.97 -9.48 5.86
N LEU A 143 15.69 -10.38 4.91
CA LEU A 143 14.36 -10.96 4.73
C LEU A 143 13.93 -11.80 5.93
N GLU A 144 14.84 -12.62 6.50
CA GLU A 144 14.55 -13.45 7.66
C GLU A 144 14.31 -12.59 8.91
N GLU A 145 15.09 -11.54 9.12
CA GLU A 145 14.89 -10.58 10.22
C GLU A 145 13.53 -9.89 10.12
N ASN A 146 13.13 -9.41 8.93
CA ASN A 146 11.81 -8.82 8.69
C ASN A 146 10.66 -9.81 8.93
N ASP A 147 10.85 -11.08 8.57
CA ASP A 147 9.87 -12.13 8.81
C ASP A 147 9.71 -12.44 10.29
N GLU A 148 10.83 -12.48 11.03
CA GLU A 148 10.81 -12.74 12.46
C GLU A 148 10.15 -11.57 13.22
N GLU A 149 10.43 -10.32 12.84
CA GLU A 149 9.76 -9.15 13.40
C GLU A 149 8.25 -9.20 13.16
N THR A 150 7.85 -9.47 11.92
CA THR A 150 6.42 -9.61 11.55
C THR A 150 5.74 -10.74 12.33
N TRP A 151 6.45 -11.85 12.51
CA TRP A 151 5.94 -12.99 13.26
C TRP A 151 5.84 -12.70 14.75
N SER A 152 6.85 -12.09 15.36
CA SER A 152 6.84 -11.75 16.79
C SER A 152 5.68 -10.80 17.11
N GLU A 153 5.49 -9.76 16.30
CA GLU A 153 4.33 -8.88 16.40
C GLU A 153 2.99 -9.62 16.32
N PHE A 154 2.90 -10.64 15.48
CA PHE A 154 1.69 -11.45 15.37
C PHE A 154 1.53 -12.38 16.57
N ALA A 155 2.60 -13.04 17.01
CA ALA A 155 2.61 -14.03 18.09
C ALA A 155 2.31 -13.40 19.45
N GLU A 156 2.83 -12.19 19.70
CA GLU A 156 2.59 -11.45 20.95
C GLU A 156 1.13 -11.07 21.16
N ARG A 157 0.34 -10.95 20.09
CA ARG A 157 -1.07 -10.58 20.20
C ARG A 157 -1.93 -11.78 20.57
N THR A 158 -2.83 -11.59 21.50
CA THR A 158 -3.88 -12.56 21.82
C THR A 158 -4.81 -12.78 20.61
N PRO A 159 -5.56 -13.89 20.56
CA PRO A 159 -6.59 -14.11 19.54
C PRO A 159 -7.60 -12.96 19.44
N ASP A 160 -7.99 -12.38 20.57
CA ASP A 160 -8.95 -11.27 20.63
C ASP A 160 -8.37 -9.97 20.08
N GLU A 161 -7.12 -9.66 20.39
CA GLU A 161 -6.42 -8.49 19.81
C GLU A 161 -6.24 -8.63 18.29
N ARG A 162 -5.89 -9.82 17.82
CA ARG A 162 -5.81 -10.10 16.38
C ARG A 162 -7.16 -9.93 15.68
N ARG A 163 -8.25 -10.38 16.32
CA ARG A 163 -9.60 -10.19 15.81
C ARG A 163 -9.99 -8.71 15.77
N ALA A 164 -9.77 -7.98 16.87
CA ALA A 164 -10.07 -6.56 16.94
C ALA A 164 -9.29 -5.73 15.91
N ARG A 165 -8.01 -6.05 15.70
CA ARG A 165 -7.17 -5.41 14.65
C ARG A 165 -7.72 -5.68 13.25
N ARG A 166 -8.16 -6.91 12.96
CA ARG A 166 -8.79 -7.29 11.70
C ARG A 166 -10.08 -6.53 11.48
N ASP A 167 -10.98 -6.49 12.47
CA ASP A 167 -12.22 -5.73 12.43
C ASP A 167 -11.96 -4.26 12.09
N LYS A 168 -11.02 -3.66 12.79
CA LYS A 168 -10.62 -2.27 12.58
C LYS A 168 -10.07 -2.05 11.17
N SER A 169 -9.23 -2.95 10.69
CA SER A 169 -8.61 -2.85 9.34
C SER A 169 -9.67 -2.97 8.25
N ILE A 170 -10.53 -3.99 8.31
CA ILE A 170 -11.61 -4.19 7.32
C ILE A 170 -12.57 -3.01 7.35
N THR A 171 -13.01 -2.59 8.53
CA THR A 171 -13.90 -1.43 8.69
C THR A 171 -13.30 -0.17 8.06
N LYS A 172 -12.04 0.14 8.37
CA LYS A 172 -11.33 1.29 7.81
C LYS A 172 -11.20 1.22 6.29
N THR A 173 -10.92 0.04 5.75
CA THR A 173 -10.81 -0.17 4.31
C THR A 173 -12.14 0.03 3.62
N LEU A 174 -13.20 -0.60 4.11
CA LEU A 174 -14.54 -0.46 3.54
C LEU A 174 -15.03 1.00 3.60
N GLN A 175 -14.83 1.68 4.73
CA GLN A 175 -15.25 3.08 4.89
C GLN A 175 -14.59 4.05 3.89
N ARG A 176 -13.41 3.73 3.36
CA ARG A 176 -12.77 4.54 2.32
C ARG A 176 -13.55 4.53 1.00
N PHE A 177 -14.26 3.44 0.73
CA PHE A 177 -14.99 3.26 -0.54
C PHE A 177 -16.50 3.51 -0.39
N THR A 178 -17.07 3.19 0.77
CA THR A 178 -18.53 3.22 0.98
C THR A 178 -18.99 4.32 1.93
N GLY A 179 -18.08 5.06 2.54
CA GLY A 179 -18.40 5.96 3.64
C GLY A 179 -18.69 5.20 4.95
N PRO A 180 -19.34 5.85 5.93
CA PRO A 180 -19.61 5.24 7.24
C PRO A 180 -20.45 3.97 7.13
N LEU A 181 -19.98 2.87 7.75
CA LEU A 181 -20.73 1.62 7.76
C LEU A 181 -21.95 1.69 8.68
N THR A 182 -23.05 1.12 8.24
CA THR A 182 -24.25 0.91 9.06
C THR A 182 -23.98 -0.07 10.22
N PRO A 183 -24.83 -0.10 11.27
CA PRO A 183 -24.70 -1.11 12.33
C PRO A 183 -24.73 -2.55 11.82
N ALA A 184 -25.59 -2.84 10.84
CA ALA A 184 -25.68 -4.16 10.21
C ALA A 184 -24.38 -4.55 9.48
N GLN A 185 -23.80 -3.63 8.70
CA GLN A 185 -22.52 -3.86 8.03
C GLN A 185 -21.38 -4.08 9.02
N ARG A 186 -21.32 -3.32 10.11
CA ARG A 186 -20.32 -3.56 11.18
C ARG A 186 -20.49 -4.94 11.82
N ALA A 187 -21.74 -5.38 12.07
CA ALA A 187 -22.01 -6.71 12.60
C ALA A 187 -21.54 -7.81 11.63
N MET A 188 -21.70 -7.62 10.31
CA MET A 188 -21.16 -8.55 9.30
C MET A 188 -19.63 -8.61 9.33
N VAL A 189 -18.94 -7.47 9.46
CA VAL A 189 -17.49 -7.43 9.60
C VAL A 189 -17.04 -8.19 10.84
N ALA A 190 -17.66 -7.94 11.99
CA ALA A 190 -17.35 -8.63 13.23
C ALA A 190 -17.59 -10.16 13.13
N GLN A 191 -18.68 -10.58 12.49
CA GLN A 191 -18.97 -11.99 12.24
C GLN A 191 -17.92 -12.64 11.32
N TYR A 192 -17.50 -11.96 10.25
CA TYR A 192 -16.42 -12.43 9.39
C TYR A 192 -15.11 -12.59 10.16
N SER A 193 -14.72 -11.56 10.91
CA SER A 193 -13.48 -11.57 11.67
C SER A 193 -13.43 -12.65 12.74
N ALA A 194 -14.59 -13.00 13.33
CA ALA A 194 -14.69 -14.11 14.29
C ALA A 194 -14.47 -15.48 13.64
N ARG A 195 -14.81 -15.63 12.35
CA ARG A 195 -14.70 -16.91 11.62
C ARG A 195 -13.42 -17.03 10.80
N ALA A 196 -12.76 -15.90 10.52
CA ALA A 196 -11.58 -15.89 9.68
C ALA A 196 -10.42 -16.63 10.35
N ARG A 197 -9.87 -17.62 9.64
CA ARG A 197 -8.69 -18.36 10.10
C ARG A 197 -7.45 -17.45 10.02
N PRO A 198 -6.55 -17.50 11.00
CA PRO A 198 -5.24 -16.86 10.89
C PRO A 198 -4.41 -17.59 9.83
N PHE A 199 -4.07 -16.93 8.75
CA PHE A 199 -3.22 -17.50 7.69
C PHE A 199 -1.72 -17.27 7.93
N MET A 200 -1.34 -16.50 8.95
CA MET A 200 0.05 -16.10 9.19
C MET A 200 1.00 -17.27 9.42
N ALA A 201 0.55 -18.35 10.07
CA ALA A 201 1.38 -19.54 10.27
C ALA A 201 1.65 -20.27 8.94
N GLU A 202 0.60 -20.45 8.12
CA GLU A 202 0.70 -21.04 6.79
C GLU A 202 1.54 -20.16 5.84
N TRP A 203 1.39 -18.83 5.94
CA TRP A 203 2.17 -17.87 5.18
C TRP A 203 3.67 -17.91 5.54
N ARG A 204 4.01 -17.96 6.82
CA ARG A 204 5.39 -18.09 7.29
C ARG A 204 6.02 -19.40 6.82
N GLU A 205 5.29 -20.50 6.94
CA GLU A 205 5.78 -21.79 6.47
C GLU A 205 6.05 -21.80 4.97
N ASN A 206 5.13 -21.25 4.16
CA ASN A 206 5.34 -21.11 2.72
C ASN A 206 6.58 -20.27 2.39
N ARG A 207 6.83 -19.17 3.10
CA ARG A 207 8.02 -18.35 2.86
C ARG A 207 9.34 -19.05 3.21
N ARG A 208 9.33 -19.99 4.13
CA ARG A 208 10.55 -20.77 4.49
C ARG A 208 10.88 -21.84 3.46
N ILE A 209 9.94 -22.22 2.61
CA ILE A 209 10.12 -23.22 1.56
C ILE A 209 10.72 -22.61 0.28
N TRP A 210 10.51 -21.32 0.07
CA TRP A 210 11.02 -20.56 -1.09
C TRP A 210 12.30 -19.79 -0.75
#